data_048ae3ed96d323c182907f417fce84b6
#
_entry.id   048ae3ed96d323c182907f417fce84b6
#
_cell.length_a   1.000
_cell.length_b   1.000
_cell.length_c   1.000
_cell.angle_alpha   90.00
_cell.angle_beta   90.00
_cell.angle_gamma   90.00
#
_symmetry.space_group_name_H-M   'P 1'
#
loop_
_entity.id
_entity.type
_entity.pdbx_description
1 polymer ?
#
loop_
_entity_poly.entity_id
_entity_poly.type
_entity_poly.pdbx_seq_one_letter_code
_entity_poly.pdbx_strand_id
1 'polypeptide(L)'
;MEYSATAKYVRVAPRKLRLVADSIRRLTPARALLQLSQVTKRGGIPLSAVIESAIANAKQKNVSTDLLRFRMIEVMGGPVMKRWHAVSKGTAHAYKKRMTHIRIVLTDDEVKK
;
A
#
# COMPACT_ATOMS: atom_id res chain seq x y z
N MET A 1 15.49 -9.50 11.45
CA MET A 1 14.21 -10.19 11.24
C MET A 1 13.26 -9.31 10.45
N GLU A 2 12.43 -9.91 9.62
CA GLU A 2 11.50 -9.18 8.79
C GLU A 2 10.06 -9.47 9.20
N TYR A 3 9.22 -8.46 9.11
CA TYR A 3 7.80 -8.53 9.43
C TYR A 3 7.03 -8.01 8.24
N SER A 4 6.10 -8.78 7.72
CA SER A 4 5.41 -8.41 6.49
C SER A 4 3.90 -8.42 6.64
N ALA A 5 3.24 -7.67 5.79
CA ALA A 5 1.81 -7.71 5.60
C ALA A 5 1.51 -7.47 4.12
N THR A 6 0.46 -8.10 3.63
CA THR A 6 0.05 -8.00 2.23
C THR A 6 -1.44 -7.74 2.16
N ALA A 7 -1.83 -6.76 1.36
CA ALA A 7 -3.23 -6.56 0.98
C ALA A 7 -3.38 -6.88 -0.51
N LYS A 8 -4.35 -7.71 -0.83
CA LYS A 8 -4.64 -8.10 -2.20
C LYS A 8 -5.93 -7.48 -2.69
N TYR A 9 -6.03 -7.28 -3.99
CA TYR A 9 -7.24 -6.79 -4.65
C TYR A 9 -7.71 -5.42 -4.17
N VAL A 10 -6.75 -4.53 -3.90
CA VAL A 10 -7.04 -3.16 -3.52
C VAL A 10 -7.55 -2.41 -4.76
N ARG A 11 -8.68 -1.74 -4.63
CA ARG A 11 -9.35 -1.05 -5.74
C ARG A 11 -8.78 0.34 -6.00
N VAL A 12 -7.48 0.43 -6.15
CA VAL A 12 -6.77 1.66 -6.49
C VAL A 12 -5.73 1.31 -7.56
N ALA A 13 -5.59 2.15 -8.57
CA ALA A 13 -4.64 1.88 -9.63
C ALA A 13 -3.20 1.87 -9.09
N PRO A 14 -2.32 0.96 -9.58
CA PRO A 14 -0.95 0.85 -9.06
C PRO A 14 -0.18 2.16 -9.15
N ARG A 15 -0.38 2.93 -10.20
CA ARG A 15 0.31 4.21 -10.42
C ARG A 15 0.03 5.20 -9.30
N LYS A 16 -1.24 5.29 -8.87
CA LYS A 16 -1.65 6.19 -7.78
C LYS A 16 -1.06 5.75 -6.45
N LEU A 17 -1.05 4.45 -6.17
CA LEU A 17 -0.47 3.90 -4.95
C LEU A 17 1.04 4.09 -4.91
N ARG A 18 1.73 3.94 -6.04
CA ARG A 18 3.17 4.14 -6.12
C ARG A 18 3.57 5.57 -5.77
N LEU A 19 2.79 6.55 -6.20
CA LEU A 19 3.04 7.94 -5.85
C LEU A 19 2.97 8.17 -4.34
N VAL A 20 1.96 7.61 -3.70
CA VAL A 20 1.80 7.72 -2.25
C VAL A 20 2.90 6.95 -1.53
N ALA A 21 3.22 5.74 -1.98
CA ALA A 21 4.28 4.93 -1.38
C ALA A 21 5.64 5.61 -1.45
N ASP A 22 5.96 6.25 -2.58
CA ASP A 22 7.23 6.94 -2.74
C ASP A 22 7.39 8.11 -1.77
N SER A 23 6.29 8.73 -1.36
CA SER A 23 6.32 9.84 -0.41
C SER A 23 6.69 9.40 1.01
N ILE A 24 6.54 8.13 1.34
CA ILE A 24 6.74 7.61 2.69
C ILE A 24 7.91 6.64 2.83
N ARG A 25 8.55 6.24 1.73
CA ARG A 25 9.62 5.20 1.77
C ARG A 25 10.75 5.51 2.72
N ARG A 26 11.09 6.78 2.89
CA ARG A 26 12.23 7.21 3.72
C ARG A 26 11.83 7.51 5.16
N LEU A 27 10.56 7.41 5.47
CA LEU A 27 10.05 7.69 6.81
C LEU A 27 10.06 6.41 7.65
N THR A 28 10.02 6.59 8.97
CA THR A 28 9.74 5.45 9.86
C THR A 28 8.26 5.09 9.73
N PRO A 29 7.87 3.84 10.03
CA PRO A 29 6.47 3.45 9.94
C PRO A 29 5.51 4.35 10.73
N ALA A 30 5.91 4.78 11.92
CA ALA A 30 5.07 5.67 12.73
C ALA A 30 4.85 7.02 12.04
N ARG A 31 5.90 7.61 11.49
CA ARG A 31 5.79 8.88 10.76
C ARG A 31 5.03 8.72 9.45
N ALA A 32 5.19 7.57 8.79
CA ALA A 32 4.47 7.28 7.58
C ALA A 32 2.96 7.26 7.84
N LEU A 33 2.51 6.65 8.93
CA LEU A 33 1.10 6.65 9.30
C LEU A 33 0.56 8.05 9.54
N LEU A 34 1.33 8.88 10.23
CA LEU A 34 0.95 10.28 10.46
C LEU A 34 0.80 11.04 9.15
N GLN A 35 1.76 10.89 8.25
CA GLN A 35 1.72 11.56 6.96
C GLN A 35 0.54 11.08 6.11
N LEU A 36 0.28 9.78 6.09
CA LEU A 36 -0.84 9.21 5.33
C LEU A 36 -2.19 9.68 5.85
N SER A 37 -2.32 9.94 7.15
CA SER A 37 -3.56 10.46 7.72
C SER A 37 -3.91 11.85 7.18
N GLN A 38 -2.92 12.60 6.70
CA GLN A 38 -3.09 13.94 6.16
C GLN A 38 -3.20 13.97 4.63
N VAL A 39 -2.97 12.82 3.98
CA VAL A 39 -3.02 12.74 2.53
C VAL A 39 -4.48 12.64 2.07
N THR A 40 -4.85 13.51 1.15
CA THR A 40 -6.20 13.52 0.59
C THR A 40 -6.39 12.49 -0.52
N LYS A 41 -5.30 11.86 -0.98
CA LYS A 41 -5.35 10.87 -2.04
C LYS A 41 -5.91 9.55 -1.54
N ARG A 42 -6.72 8.92 -2.38
CA ARG A 42 -7.43 7.68 -2.09
C ARG A 42 -6.50 6.52 -1.68
N GLY A 43 -5.26 6.52 -2.18
CA GLY A 43 -4.29 5.47 -1.87
C GLY A 43 -3.79 5.44 -0.44
N GLY A 44 -3.97 6.54 0.33
CA GLY A 44 -3.49 6.62 1.70
C GLY A 44 -4.16 5.65 2.65
N ILE A 45 -5.45 5.41 2.50
CA ILE A 45 -6.23 4.53 3.39
C ILE A 45 -5.77 3.08 3.30
N PRO A 46 -5.70 2.45 2.10
CA PRO A 46 -5.23 1.07 2.02
C PRO A 46 -3.78 0.90 2.41
N LEU A 47 -2.91 1.87 2.10
CA LEU A 47 -1.51 1.82 2.52
C LEU A 47 -1.38 1.87 4.05
N SER A 48 -2.13 2.76 4.71
CA SER A 48 -2.15 2.85 6.18
C SER A 48 -2.57 1.52 6.81
N ALA A 49 -3.59 0.89 6.28
CA ALA A 49 -4.08 -0.39 6.80
C ALA A 49 -3.02 -1.49 6.72
N VAL A 50 -2.27 -1.57 5.62
CA VAL A 50 -1.21 -2.57 5.46
C VAL A 50 -0.04 -2.27 6.39
N ILE A 51 0.34 -1.01 6.55
CA ILE A 51 1.41 -0.62 7.48
C ILE A 51 1.03 -0.96 8.91
N GLU A 52 -0.18 -0.65 9.33
CA GLU A 52 -0.66 -1.00 10.67
C GLU A 52 -0.64 -2.51 10.90
N SER A 53 -1.03 -3.28 9.90
CA SER A 53 -1.00 -4.74 9.96
C SER A 53 0.43 -5.27 10.13
N ALA A 54 1.38 -4.72 9.39
CA ALA A 54 2.79 -5.13 9.51
C ALA A 54 3.36 -4.77 10.88
N ILE A 55 3.02 -3.59 11.41
CA ILE A 55 3.43 -3.18 12.76
C ILE A 55 2.84 -4.12 13.81
N ALA A 56 1.57 -4.50 13.66
CA ALA A 56 0.93 -5.43 14.58
C ALA A 56 1.63 -6.80 14.56
N ASN A 57 2.03 -7.28 13.40
CA ASN A 57 2.79 -8.52 13.27
C ASN A 57 4.13 -8.44 14.00
N ALA A 58 4.81 -7.31 13.91
CA ALA A 58 6.08 -7.09 14.64
C ALA A 58 5.85 -7.05 16.15
N LYS A 59 4.79 -6.39 16.61
CA LYS A 59 4.47 -6.32 18.05
C LYS A 59 4.18 -7.69 18.64
N GLN A 60 3.59 -8.60 17.90
CA GLN A 60 3.37 -9.97 18.36
C GLN A 60 4.67 -10.70 18.66
N LYS A 61 5.78 -10.25 18.09
CA LYS A 61 7.11 -10.80 18.34
C LYS A 61 7.93 -9.94 19.30
N ASN A 62 7.25 -9.08 20.05
CA ASN A 62 7.84 -8.23 21.08
C ASN A 62 8.87 -7.22 20.56
N VAL A 63 8.68 -6.74 19.34
CA VAL A 63 9.54 -5.72 18.74
C VAL A 63 8.93 -4.35 18.96
N SER A 64 9.76 -3.40 19.40
CA SER A 64 9.33 -2.01 19.58
C SER A 64 9.11 -1.35 18.21
N THR A 65 8.02 -0.59 18.09
CA THR A 65 7.72 0.15 16.86
C THR A 65 8.84 1.14 16.48
N ASP A 66 9.52 1.70 17.48
CA ASP A 66 10.58 2.68 17.24
C ASP A 66 11.80 2.09 16.53
N LEU A 67 11.99 0.78 16.61
CA LEU A 67 13.09 0.10 15.95
C LEU A 67 12.80 -0.30 14.51
N LEU A 68 11.55 -0.19 14.08
CA LEU A 68 11.13 -0.64 12.76
C LEU A 68 11.51 0.34 11.67
N ARG A 69 11.90 -0.20 10.52
CA ARG A 69 12.20 0.53 9.28
C ARG A 69 11.53 -0.17 8.11
N PHE A 70 11.24 0.57 7.07
CA PHE A 70 10.78 -0.04 5.84
C PHE A 70 11.94 -0.76 5.14
N ARG A 71 11.84 -2.05 5.01
CA ARG A 71 12.73 -2.85 4.19
C ARG A 71 12.32 -2.73 2.72
N MET A 72 11.02 -2.83 2.49
CA MET A 72 10.47 -2.86 1.14
C MET A 72 9.00 -2.45 1.16
N ILE A 73 8.61 -1.65 0.20
CA ILE A 73 7.21 -1.36 -0.10
C ILE A 73 6.99 -1.73 -1.56
N GLU A 74 6.26 -2.82 -1.78
CA GLU A 74 5.96 -3.29 -3.12
C GLU A 74 4.51 -2.94 -3.47
N VAL A 75 4.35 -2.29 -4.61
CA VAL A 75 3.04 -2.02 -5.19
C VAL A 75 2.99 -2.77 -6.51
N MET A 76 2.23 -3.86 -6.54
CA MET A 76 2.19 -4.77 -7.68
C MET A 76 0.85 -4.65 -8.39
N GLY A 77 0.87 -4.72 -9.72
CA GLY A 77 -0.34 -4.81 -10.51
C GLY A 77 -1.11 -6.08 -10.20
N GLY A 78 -2.38 -5.93 -9.84
CA GLY A 78 -3.28 -7.06 -9.64
C GLY A 78 -4.11 -7.34 -10.89
N PRO A 79 -5.11 -8.21 -10.79
CA PRO A 79 -5.98 -8.52 -11.91
C PRO A 79 -6.75 -7.29 -12.37
N VAL A 80 -7.03 -7.24 -13.66
CA VAL A 80 -7.79 -6.18 -14.29
C VAL A 80 -9.20 -6.69 -14.54
N MET A 81 -10.19 -5.98 -14.01
CA MET A 81 -11.60 -6.28 -14.28
C MET A 81 -12.07 -5.43 -15.44
N LYS A 82 -12.66 -6.09 -16.44
CA LYS A 82 -13.32 -5.38 -17.54
C LYS A 82 -14.72 -5.00 -17.13
N ARG A 83 -15.09 -3.75 -17.37
CA ARG A 83 -16.44 -3.22 -17.11
C ARG A 83 -16.98 -2.62 -18.40
N TRP A 84 -18.28 -2.51 -18.48
CA TRP A 84 -18.96 -1.98 -19.64
C TRP A 84 -19.79 -0.77 -19.25
N HIS A 85 -19.65 0.32 -20.00
CA HIS A 85 -20.50 1.49 -19.87
C HIS A 85 -21.48 1.54 -21.02
N ALA A 86 -22.73 1.78 -20.70
CA ALA A 86 -23.71 2.18 -21.72
C ALA A 86 -23.40 3.63 -22.13
N VAL A 87 -23.33 3.88 -23.43
CA VAL A 87 -23.15 5.23 -23.98
C VAL A 87 -24.35 5.56 -24.89
N SER A 88 -24.39 6.81 -25.35
CA SER A 88 -25.47 7.27 -26.23
C SER A 88 -25.62 6.34 -27.45
N LYS A 89 -26.85 6.17 -27.94
CA LYS A 89 -27.21 5.30 -29.08
C LYS A 89 -27.06 3.80 -28.77
N GLY A 90 -27.14 3.39 -27.51
CA GLY A 90 -27.13 1.98 -27.16
C GLY A 90 -25.83 1.26 -27.36
N THR A 91 -24.75 1.97 -27.67
CA THR A 91 -23.40 1.39 -27.80
C THR A 91 -22.78 1.20 -26.41
N ALA A 92 -22.09 0.08 -26.19
CA ALA A 92 -21.38 -0.17 -24.94
C ALA A 92 -19.87 -0.03 -25.16
N HIS A 93 -19.19 0.65 -24.24
CA HIS A 93 -17.74 0.73 -24.24
C HIS A 93 -17.15 0.00 -23.04
N ALA A 94 -16.12 -0.82 -23.32
CA ALA A 94 -15.38 -1.50 -22.27
C ALA A 94 -14.39 -0.54 -21.61
N TYR A 95 -14.27 -0.65 -20.30
CA TYR A 95 -13.18 0.00 -19.56
C TYR A 95 -12.56 -1.00 -18.59
N LYS A 96 -11.32 -0.73 -18.21
CA LYS A 96 -10.56 -1.61 -17.30
C LYS A 96 -10.57 -1.01 -15.90
N LYS A 97 -11.00 -1.78 -14.92
CA LYS A 97 -10.85 -1.42 -13.52
C LYS A 97 -9.64 -2.15 -12.97
N ARG A 98 -8.60 -1.39 -12.66
CA ARG A 98 -7.33 -1.95 -12.20
C ARG A 98 -7.32 -2.13 -10.70
N MET A 99 -6.76 -3.24 -10.26
CA MET A 99 -6.54 -3.54 -8.85
C MET A 99 -5.06 -3.63 -8.57
N THR A 100 -4.71 -3.55 -7.30
CA THR A 100 -3.32 -3.54 -6.86
C THR A 100 -3.14 -4.47 -5.68
N HIS A 101 -1.99 -5.12 -5.62
CA HIS A 101 -1.53 -5.83 -4.44
C HIS A 101 -0.44 -4.99 -3.77
N ILE A 102 -0.54 -4.83 -2.46
CA ILE A 102 0.44 -4.08 -1.68
C ILE A 102 1.11 -5.05 -0.71
N ARG A 103 2.43 -5.07 -0.73
CA ARG A 103 3.21 -5.83 0.24
C ARG A 103 4.18 -4.88 0.93
N ILE A 104 4.16 -4.89 2.26
CA ILE A 104 5.08 -4.10 3.07
C ILE A 104 5.89 -5.04 3.93
N VAL A 105 7.20 -4.86 3.88
CA VAL A 105 8.15 -5.60 4.71
C VAL A 105 8.85 -4.60 5.61
N LEU A 106 8.75 -4.82 6.91
CA LEU A 106 9.45 -4.03 7.92
C LEU A 106 10.61 -4.84 8.47
N THR A 107 11.64 -4.15 8.93
CA THR A 107 12.78 -4.79 9.57
C THR A 107 13.17 -4.01 10.82
N ASP A 108 13.66 -4.73 11.82
CA ASP A 108 14.28 -4.14 13.02
C ASP A 108 15.79 -4.00 12.88
N ASP A 109 16.34 -4.51 11.77
CA ASP A 109 17.77 -4.38 11.48
C ASP A 109 18.07 -3.03 10.85
N GLU A 110 19.30 -2.54 11.05
CA GLU A 110 19.73 -1.32 10.39
C GLU A 110 19.82 -1.52 8.89
N VAL A 111 19.10 -0.67 8.14
CA VAL A 111 19.10 -0.74 6.68
C VAL A 111 20.29 0.01 6.15
N LYS A 112 21.23 -0.71 5.53
CA LYS A 112 22.38 -0.11 4.84
C LYS A 112 21.90 0.46 3.50
N LYS A 113 22.25 1.71 3.27
CA LYS A 113 21.99 2.34 1.99
C LYS A 113 23.04 1.93 0.96
#